data_0fbc81587815678b07b65c5f38843167
#
_entry.id   0fbc81587815678b07b65c5f38843167
#
_cell.length_a   1.000
_cell.length_b   1.000
_cell.length_c   1.000
_cell.angle_alpha   90.00
_cell.angle_beta   90.00
_cell.angle_gamma   90.00
#
_symmetry.space_group_name_H-M   'P 1'
#
loop_
_entity.id
_entity.type
_entity.pdbx_description
1 polymer ?
#
loop_
_entity_poly.entity_id
_entity_poly.type
_entity_poly.pdbx_seq_one_letter_code
_entity_poly.pdbx_strand_id
1 'polypeptide(L)' 'MSATHVFYKVEIDTKDSVQPIIYFRKAKRCSTAKGADRQHNRIVNETVDAWRQFSSQIMRYTVSRVPADVVVHGDIRTA' A
#
# COMPACT_ATOMS: atom_id res chain seq x y z
N MET A 1 8.59 -13.70 -18.62
CA MET A 1 9.41 -12.70 -17.95
C MET A 1 8.93 -12.47 -16.53
N SER A 2 9.80 -12.61 -15.55
CA SER A 2 9.42 -12.30 -14.17
C SER A 2 9.44 -10.79 -13.96
N ALA A 3 8.40 -10.26 -13.33
CA ALA A 3 8.36 -8.86 -12.97
C ALA A 3 9.42 -8.57 -11.89
N THR A 4 10.14 -7.46 -12.03
CA THR A 4 11.13 -7.03 -11.04
C THR A 4 10.50 -6.33 -9.86
N HIS A 5 9.24 -5.90 -10.00
CA HIS A 5 8.52 -5.16 -8.98
C HIS A 5 7.15 -5.75 -8.73
N VAL A 6 6.65 -5.50 -7.55
CA VAL A 6 5.29 -5.84 -7.13
C VAL A 6 4.57 -4.57 -6.70
N PHE A 7 3.25 -4.63 -6.65
CA PHE A 7 2.44 -3.48 -6.26
C PHE A 7 1.60 -3.83 -5.05
N TYR A 8 1.46 -2.85 -4.17
CA TYR A 8 0.56 -2.93 -3.04
C TYR A 8 -0.51 -1.85 -3.19
N LYS A 9 -1.76 -2.25 -3.00
CA LYS A 9 -2.87 -1.32 -2.96
C LYS A 9 -3.04 -0.85 -1.52
N VAL A 10 -3.05 0.46 -1.33
CA VAL A 10 -3.27 1.07 -0.02
C VAL A 10 -4.64 1.71 -0.03
N GLU A 11 -5.47 1.32 0.93
CA GLU A 11 -6.78 1.93 1.15
C GLU A 11 -6.81 2.55 2.53
N ILE A 12 -7.27 3.78 2.61
CA ILE A 12 -7.37 4.51 3.87
C ILE A 12 -8.80 4.96 4.05
N ASP A 13 -9.49 4.36 5.01
CA ASP A 13 -10.86 4.73 5.34
C ASP A 13 -10.85 5.84 6.36
N THR A 14 -11.56 6.94 6.06
CA THR A 14 -11.63 8.11 6.94
C THR A 14 -13.04 8.33 7.44
N LYS A 15 -13.16 9.02 8.57
CA LYS A 15 -14.45 9.34 9.17
C LYS A 15 -15.27 10.34 8.35
N ASP A 16 -14.58 11.15 7.54
CA ASP A 16 -15.21 12.26 6.84
C ASP A 16 -15.68 11.90 5.43
N SER A 17 -15.33 10.71 4.95
CA SER A 17 -15.67 10.33 3.58
C SER A 17 -16.15 8.88 3.53
N VAL A 18 -17.18 8.63 2.71
CA VAL A 18 -17.65 7.27 2.45
C VAL A 18 -16.75 6.54 1.46
N GLN A 19 -15.94 7.28 0.72
CA GLN A 19 -15.01 6.68 -0.25
C GLN A 19 -13.60 6.65 0.35
N PRO A 20 -12.93 5.49 0.29
CA PRO A 20 -11.56 5.41 0.78
C PRO A 20 -10.59 6.15 -0.12
N ILE A 21 -9.48 6.58 0.46
CA ILE A 21 -8.34 7.08 -0.31
C ILE A 21 -7.59 5.85 -0.80
N ILE A 22 -7.40 5.74 -2.11
CA ILE A 22 -6.74 4.58 -2.71
C ILE A 22 -5.55 5.03 -3.52
N TYR A 23 -4.40 4.40 -3.27
CA TYR A 23 -3.22 4.58 -4.09
C TYR A 23 -2.40 3.28 -4.09
N PHE A 24 -1.41 3.22 -4.96
CA PHE A 24 -0.59 2.03 -5.12
C PHE A 24 0.86 2.36 -4.79
N ARG A 25 1.54 1.40 -4.16
CA ARG A 25 2.97 1.50 -3.88
C ARG A 25 3.71 0.44 -4.67
N LYS A 26 4.75 0.86 -5.36
CA LYS A 26 5.64 -0.03 -6.09
C LYS A 26 6.75 -0.47 -5.15
N ALA A 27 7.03 -1.77 -5.13
CA ALA A 27 8.06 -2.34 -4.28
C ALA A 27 8.87 -3.37 -5.05
N LYS A 28 10.10 -3.60 -4.60
CA LYS A 28 10.97 -4.60 -5.21
C LYS A 28 10.44 -5.99 -4.89
N ARG A 29 10.43 -6.88 -5.88
CA ARG A 29 9.95 -8.24 -5.68
C ARG A 29 10.90 -9.00 -4.74
N CYS A 30 10.32 -9.69 -3.77
CA CYS A 30 11.04 -10.54 -2.85
C CYS A 30 11.07 -11.98 -3.36
N SER A 31 12.19 -12.66 -3.16
CA SER A 31 12.37 -14.03 -3.64
C SER A 31 11.81 -15.09 -2.68
N THR A 32 11.49 -14.71 -1.45
CA THR A 32 10.99 -15.64 -0.43
C THR A 32 9.70 -15.15 0.18
N ALA A 33 8.90 -16.08 0.73
CA ALA A 33 7.68 -15.74 1.45
C ALA A 33 7.97 -14.90 2.68
N LYS A 34 9.02 -15.20 3.41
CA LYS A 34 9.45 -14.40 4.58
C LYS A 34 9.79 -12.97 4.18
N GLY A 35 10.53 -12.80 3.08
CA GLY A 35 10.87 -11.48 2.57
C GLY A 35 9.63 -10.70 2.16
N ALA A 36 8.67 -11.37 1.53
CA ALA A 36 7.40 -10.75 1.14
C ALA A 36 6.60 -10.31 2.36
N ASP A 37 6.55 -11.13 3.42
CA ASP A 37 5.86 -10.78 4.65
C ASP A 37 6.50 -9.57 5.34
N ARG A 38 7.82 -9.54 5.40
CA ARG A 38 8.56 -8.39 5.96
C ARG A 38 8.29 -7.13 5.17
N GLN A 39 8.26 -7.25 3.84
CA GLN A 39 7.99 -6.12 2.97
C GLN A 39 6.57 -5.60 3.19
N HIS A 40 5.59 -6.49 3.28
CA HIS A 40 4.21 -6.11 3.54
C HIS A 40 4.09 -5.36 4.87
N ASN A 41 4.68 -5.89 5.94
CA ASN A 41 4.67 -5.26 7.25
C ASN A 41 5.36 -3.90 7.23
N ARG A 42 6.47 -3.78 6.50
CA ARG A 42 7.16 -2.50 6.35
C ARG A 42 6.27 -1.47 5.67
N ILE A 43 5.56 -1.87 4.61
CA ILE A 43 4.67 -0.97 3.88
C ILE A 43 3.51 -0.53 4.77
N VAL A 44 2.95 -1.43 5.56
CA VAL A 44 1.91 -1.09 6.54
C VAL A 44 2.44 -0.05 7.53
N ASN A 45 3.62 -0.27 8.10
CA ASN A 45 4.21 0.64 9.08
C ASN A 45 4.53 2.00 8.46
N GLU A 46 5.06 2.02 7.25
CA GLU A 46 5.35 3.26 6.54
C GLU A 46 4.07 4.03 6.21
N THR A 47 2.99 3.31 5.88
CA THR A 47 1.69 3.92 5.60
C THR A 47 1.14 4.58 6.85
N VAL A 48 1.14 3.88 7.98
CA VAL A 48 0.68 4.44 9.25
C VAL A 48 1.49 5.67 9.62
N ASP A 49 2.81 5.59 9.44
CA ASP A 49 3.71 6.70 9.75
C ASP A 49 3.45 7.91 8.85
N ALA A 50 3.26 7.68 7.56
CA ALA A 50 3.00 8.75 6.59
C ALA A 50 1.69 9.50 6.88
N TRP A 51 0.70 8.82 7.44
CA TRP A 51 -0.61 9.40 7.75
C TRP A 51 -0.80 9.72 9.22
N ARG A 52 0.28 9.72 10.01
CA ARG A 52 0.23 9.91 11.46
C ARG A 52 -0.47 11.20 11.86
N GLN A 53 -0.20 12.31 11.16
CA GLN A 53 -0.81 13.61 11.48
C GLN A 53 -2.32 13.63 11.25
N PHE A 54 -2.85 12.66 10.51
CA PHE A 54 -4.28 12.53 10.25
C PHE A 54 -4.91 11.36 11.00
N SER A 55 -4.18 10.76 11.93
CA SER A 55 -4.61 9.52 12.60
C SER A 55 -5.96 9.62 13.29
N SER A 56 -6.31 10.79 13.82
CA SER A 56 -7.61 11.00 14.45
C SER A 56 -8.79 10.91 13.48
N GLN A 57 -8.54 11.10 12.19
CA GLN A 57 -9.56 11.05 11.14
C GLN A 57 -9.62 9.71 10.43
N ILE A 58 -8.64 8.85 10.64
CA ILE A 58 -8.51 7.59 9.94
C ILE A 58 -9.15 6.48 10.76
N MET A 59 -10.03 5.70 10.13
CA MET A 59 -10.71 4.57 10.75
C MET A 59 -9.94 3.28 10.56
N ARG A 60 -9.36 3.07 9.37
CA ARG A 60 -8.69 1.82 9.04
C ARG A 60 -7.70 2.01 7.90
N TYR A 61 -6.61 1.26 7.97
CA TYR A 61 -5.65 1.11 6.88
C TYR A 61 -5.76 -0.31 6.33
N THR A 62 -5.82 -0.44 5.01
CA THR A 62 -5.81 -1.75 4.35
C THR A 62 -4.71 -1.76 3.30
N VAL A 63 -3.76 -2.66 3.45
CA VAL A 63 -2.64 -2.81 2.51
C VAL A 63 -2.67 -4.23 1.96
N SER A 64 -2.79 -4.37 0.66
CA SER A 64 -2.86 -5.68 0.02
C SER A 64 -2.00 -5.73 -1.24
N ARG A 65 -1.36 -6.87 -1.47
CA ARG A 65 -0.61 -7.10 -2.69
C ARG A 65 -1.57 -7.35 -3.84
N VAL A 66 -1.34 -6.68 -4.97
CA VAL A 66 -2.25 -6.77 -6.12
C VAL A 66 -1.48 -7.05 -7.40
N PRO A 67 -2.14 -7.68 -8.40
CA PRO A 67 -1.54 -7.86 -9.71
C PRO A 67 -1.29 -6.51 -10.40
N ALA A 68 -0.27 -6.45 -11.25
CA ALA A 68 0.09 -5.23 -11.94
C ALA A 68 -1.01 -4.69 -12.86
N ASP A 69 -1.87 -5.57 -13.36
CA ASP A 69 -2.95 -5.20 -14.29
C ASP A 69 -4.09 -4.41 -13.61
N VAL A 70 -4.19 -4.44 -12.29
CA VAL A 70 -5.20 -3.65 -11.55
C VAL A 70 -4.65 -2.30 -11.09
N VAL A 71 -3.39 -2.00 -11.38
CA VAL A 71 -2.75 -0.77 -10.91
C VAL A 71 -3.11 0.39 -11.84
N VAL A 72 -3.59 1.48 -11.25
CA VAL A 72 -3.83 2.73 -11.97
C VAL A 72 -2.56 3.56 -11.88
N HIS A 73 -1.87 3.73 -13.02
CA HIS A 73 -0.54 4.35 -13.05
C HIS A 73 -0.48 5.76 -12.49
N GLY A 74 -1.56 6.53 -12.60
CA GLY A 74 -1.61 7.87 -12.04
C GLY A 74 -1.61 7.92 -10.52
N ASP A 75 -1.93 6.79 -9.87
CA ASP A 75 -2.04 6.70 -8.42
C ASP A 75 -0.86 5.98 -7.77
N ILE A 76 0.20 5.71 -8.54
CA ILE A 76 1.39 5.05 -7.99
C ILE A 76 2.21 6.05 -7.22
N ARG A 77 2.54 5.69 -5.98
CA ARG A 77 3.44 6.47 -5.13
C ARG A 77 4.67 5.64 -4.81
N THR A 78 5.82 6.24 -4.92
CA THR A 78 7.08 5.63 -4.52
C THR A 78 7.43 6.07 -3.11
N ALA A 79 8.02 5.15 -2.40
CA ALA A 79 8.47 5.44 -1.04
C ALA A 79 9.64 6.42 -1.06
#